data_ebe92678887b60844996a5a8d6b99e10
#
_entry.id   ebe92678887b60844996a5a8d6b99e10
#
_cell.length_a   1.000
_cell.length_b   1.000
_cell.length_c   1.000
_cell.angle_alpha   90.00
_cell.angle_beta   90.00
_cell.angle_gamma   90.00
#
_symmetry.space_group_name_H-M   'P 1'
#
loop_
_entity.id
_entity.type
_entity.pdbx_description
1 polymer ?
#
loop_
_entity_poly.entity_id
_entity_poly.type
_entity_poly.pdbx_seq_one_letter_code
_entity_poly.pdbx_strand_id
1 'polypeptide(L)'
;MVTLRNNILSARSMELLAMLVLFAGFAHAQAKNSCLDCHSVLPDELGVTQEKFSQDIHAQKGLTCESCHGGDESADDAEKAMSAKAGFKGKIDRKHIPQLCGGSCHSDPAAMRQFDPSMRTDQLSEYKTSVHGQRLAAGDTKVAVCVDCHSVHDIRPPSDPHSKVNPLNVATTCARCHADPQYMAAYKIPTNQFSEYTRSVHYEAMVARGDLSAPTCTTCHGNHGATPPAVTAVATVCSKCHVFQAQLFNSSPHKEVLASSGGCITCHSNHEIVHPSDQFLGSGAKSICTQCHTDGDAGFVAAVKMKTELDGLVASIERADEILGRAERSGMEVSQPKLELAQARDSLTKARVSIHSFDVAKVDADVKAGMTTASAGFAAGEKALQERNYRRVGLGFSLVAIVIALIGLRMYINQIERKT
;
A
#
# COMPACT_ATOMS: atom_id res chain seq x y z
N MET A 1 -63.17 27.37 -23.88
CA MET A 1 -62.15 26.66 -23.06
C MET A 1 -61.59 25.42 -23.79
N VAL A 2 -61.50 25.39 -25.11
CA VAL A 2 -61.08 24.25 -25.95
C VAL A 2 -59.83 24.57 -26.79
N THR A 3 -59.43 25.83 -26.92
CA THR A 3 -58.31 26.26 -27.81
C THR A 3 -56.92 26.30 -27.16
N LEU A 4 -56.80 26.13 -25.85
CA LEU A 4 -55.49 26.13 -25.17
C LEU A 4 -54.83 24.74 -24.99
N ARG A 5 -55.57 23.65 -25.27
CA ARG A 5 -55.06 22.28 -25.04
C ARG A 5 -54.26 21.71 -26.23
N ASN A 6 -54.44 22.22 -27.42
CA ASN A 6 -53.77 21.70 -28.62
C ASN A 6 -52.38 22.33 -28.86
N ASN A 7 -52.06 23.47 -28.31
CA ASN A 7 -50.75 24.10 -28.48
C ASN A 7 -49.65 23.57 -27.53
N ILE A 8 -50.04 22.94 -26.42
CA ILE A 8 -49.07 22.34 -25.48
C ILE A 8 -48.55 20.99 -25.95
N LEU A 9 -49.33 20.25 -26.73
CA LEU A 9 -48.92 18.98 -27.30
C LEU A 9 -47.95 19.17 -28.48
N SER A 10 -48.07 20.26 -29.26
CA SER A 10 -47.15 20.54 -30.38
C SER A 10 -45.77 21.04 -29.91
N ALA A 11 -45.74 21.81 -28.84
CA ALA A 11 -44.46 22.29 -28.26
C ALA A 11 -43.62 21.12 -27.67
N ARG A 12 -44.25 20.25 -26.90
CA ARG A 12 -43.58 19.07 -26.32
C ARG A 12 -43.07 18.06 -27.37
N SER A 13 -43.75 17.94 -28.48
CA SER A 13 -43.34 17.06 -29.58
C SER A 13 -42.16 17.66 -30.35
N MET A 14 -42.02 18.97 -30.46
CA MET A 14 -40.89 19.63 -31.06
C MET A 14 -39.64 19.60 -30.17
N GLU A 15 -39.81 19.72 -28.84
CA GLU A 15 -38.69 19.61 -27.89
C GLU A 15 -38.13 18.18 -27.82
N LEU A 16 -39.01 17.16 -27.89
CA LEU A 16 -38.55 15.74 -27.94
C LEU A 16 -37.86 15.41 -29.28
N LEU A 17 -38.30 16.00 -30.40
CA LEU A 17 -37.64 15.82 -31.70
C LEU A 17 -36.30 16.54 -31.76
N ALA A 18 -36.20 17.73 -31.15
CA ALA A 18 -34.92 18.46 -31.03
C ALA A 18 -33.92 17.77 -30.11
N MET A 19 -34.35 17.13 -29.00
CA MET A 19 -33.49 16.29 -28.15
C MET A 19 -33.03 15.01 -28.85
N LEU A 20 -33.86 14.38 -29.65
CA LEU A 20 -33.48 13.17 -30.44
C LEU A 20 -32.47 13.50 -31.56
N VAL A 21 -32.53 14.69 -32.15
CA VAL A 21 -31.57 15.12 -33.19
C VAL A 21 -30.21 15.52 -32.55
N LEU A 22 -30.18 16.00 -31.31
CA LEU A 22 -28.93 16.31 -30.58
C LEU A 22 -28.17 15.05 -30.11
N PHE A 23 -28.84 13.89 -29.95
CA PHE A 23 -28.17 12.64 -29.60
C PHE A 23 -27.72 11.80 -30.82
N ALA A 24 -28.12 12.15 -32.03
CA ALA A 24 -27.75 11.44 -33.26
C ALA A 24 -26.41 11.91 -33.87
N GLY A 25 -25.66 12.80 -33.21
CA GLY A 25 -24.58 13.57 -33.84
C GLY A 25 -23.15 13.16 -33.48
N PHE A 26 -22.87 12.04 -32.81
CA PHE A 26 -21.49 11.58 -32.54
C PHE A 26 -21.27 10.10 -32.81
N ALA A 27 -21.76 9.59 -33.94
CA ALA A 27 -21.09 8.46 -34.54
C ALA A 27 -19.78 9.01 -35.16
N HIS A 28 -18.70 9.05 -34.39
CA HIS A 28 -17.38 9.22 -34.98
C HIS A 28 -17.17 8.01 -35.89
N ALA A 29 -17.24 8.23 -37.21
CA ALA A 29 -16.78 7.24 -38.15
C ALA A 29 -15.32 6.95 -37.75
N GLN A 30 -15.06 5.75 -37.24
CA GLN A 30 -13.69 5.31 -36.99
C GLN A 30 -12.94 5.49 -38.31
N ALA A 31 -11.92 6.35 -38.31
CA ALA A 31 -11.07 6.52 -39.45
C ALA A 31 -10.50 5.14 -39.82
N LYS A 32 -10.53 4.82 -41.11
CA LYS A 32 -10.01 3.56 -41.63
C LYS A 32 -8.55 3.42 -41.18
N ASN A 33 -8.20 2.31 -40.58
CA ASN A 33 -6.82 2.02 -40.17
C ASN A 33 -6.38 0.70 -40.83
N SER A 34 -5.83 0.82 -42.03
CA SER A 34 -5.37 -0.32 -42.86
C SER A 34 -4.27 -1.14 -42.16
N CYS A 35 -3.52 -0.54 -41.25
CA CYS A 35 -2.52 -1.25 -40.46
C CYS A 35 -3.19 -2.33 -39.59
N LEU A 36 -4.27 -1.97 -38.85
CA LEU A 36 -5.00 -2.93 -38.02
C LEU A 36 -5.77 -3.94 -38.85
N ASP A 37 -6.34 -3.56 -40.00
CA ASP A 37 -7.04 -4.48 -40.89
C ASP A 37 -6.14 -5.66 -41.30
N CYS A 38 -4.87 -5.41 -41.59
CA CYS A 38 -3.89 -6.45 -41.91
C CYS A 38 -3.25 -7.08 -40.66
N HIS A 39 -2.74 -6.27 -39.72
CA HIS A 39 -1.97 -6.76 -38.60
C HIS A 39 -2.82 -7.50 -37.54
N SER A 40 -4.17 -7.32 -37.54
CA SER A 40 -5.04 -8.04 -36.59
C SER A 40 -5.16 -9.53 -36.89
N VAL A 41 -4.83 -9.97 -38.07
CA VAL A 41 -4.90 -11.38 -38.52
C VAL A 41 -3.53 -12.05 -38.65
N LEU A 42 -2.45 -11.30 -38.45
CA LEU A 42 -1.09 -11.83 -38.53
C LEU A 42 -0.71 -12.58 -37.25
N PRO A 43 0.11 -13.63 -37.36
CA PRO A 43 0.56 -14.39 -36.20
C PRO A 43 1.73 -13.67 -35.47
N ASP A 44 2.00 -14.12 -34.24
CA ASP A 44 3.17 -13.82 -33.41
C ASP A 44 3.43 -12.31 -33.21
N GLU A 45 4.68 -11.90 -33.34
CA GLU A 45 5.12 -10.52 -33.08
C GLU A 45 4.54 -9.48 -34.06
N LEU A 46 4.02 -9.90 -35.19
CA LEU A 46 3.40 -9.03 -36.18
C LEU A 46 1.91 -8.78 -35.89
N GLY A 47 1.31 -9.63 -35.08
CA GLY A 47 -0.12 -9.55 -34.73
C GLY A 47 -0.42 -8.47 -33.68
N VAL A 48 -1.32 -7.54 -34.04
CA VAL A 48 -1.87 -6.55 -33.10
C VAL A 48 -3.37 -6.54 -33.25
N THR A 49 -4.09 -7.18 -32.33
CA THR A 49 -5.55 -7.23 -32.41
C THR A 49 -6.19 -5.88 -32.09
N GLN A 50 -7.35 -5.62 -32.70
CA GLN A 50 -8.16 -4.43 -32.41
C GLN A 50 -8.51 -4.33 -30.93
N GLU A 51 -8.84 -5.47 -30.28
CA GLU A 51 -9.12 -5.52 -28.85
C GLU A 51 -7.93 -5.04 -28.03
N LYS A 52 -6.72 -5.57 -28.29
CA LYS A 52 -5.49 -5.19 -27.59
C LYS A 52 -5.18 -3.71 -27.76
N PHE A 53 -5.22 -3.20 -29.00
CA PHE A 53 -4.89 -1.81 -29.29
C PHE A 53 -5.92 -0.83 -28.73
N SER A 54 -7.21 -1.17 -28.68
CA SER A 54 -8.25 -0.34 -28.08
C SER A 54 -8.06 -0.10 -26.57
N GLN A 55 -7.28 -0.94 -25.91
CA GLN A 55 -6.93 -0.82 -24.48
C GLN A 55 -5.69 0.05 -24.25
N ASP A 56 -4.97 0.38 -25.31
CA ASP A 56 -3.80 1.24 -25.23
C ASP A 56 -4.21 2.69 -24.98
N ILE A 57 -3.59 3.34 -23.99
CA ILE A 57 -3.91 4.73 -23.65
C ILE A 57 -3.65 5.69 -24.82
N HIS A 58 -2.68 5.39 -25.67
CA HIS A 58 -2.38 6.21 -26.84
C HIS A 58 -3.52 6.13 -27.86
N ALA A 59 -4.04 4.93 -28.13
CA ALA A 59 -5.21 4.75 -28.99
C ALA A 59 -6.45 5.48 -28.42
N GLN A 60 -6.67 5.39 -27.11
CA GLN A 60 -7.76 6.11 -26.42
C GLN A 60 -7.61 7.64 -26.50
N LYS A 61 -6.39 8.13 -26.70
CA LYS A 61 -6.08 9.55 -26.91
C LYS A 61 -6.00 9.94 -28.37
N GLY A 62 -6.36 9.03 -29.29
CA GLY A 62 -6.42 9.31 -30.73
C GLY A 62 -5.09 9.16 -31.49
N LEU A 63 -4.06 8.61 -30.83
CA LEU A 63 -2.83 8.24 -31.53
C LEU A 63 -3.03 6.89 -32.24
N THR A 64 -2.42 6.78 -33.42
CA THR A 64 -2.54 5.61 -34.29
C THR A 64 -1.20 4.91 -34.50
N CYS A 65 -1.17 3.85 -35.29
CA CYS A 65 0.06 3.12 -35.60
C CYS A 65 1.14 4.03 -36.22
N GLU A 66 0.74 4.93 -37.11
CA GLU A 66 1.67 5.84 -37.78
C GLU A 66 2.30 6.86 -36.83
N SER A 67 1.66 7.18 -35.72
CA SER A 67 2.20 8.10 -34.71
C SER A 67 3.56 7.63 -34.17
N CYS A 68 3.74 6.30 -34.07
CA CYS A 68 4.99 5.69 -33.62
C CYS A 68 5.83 5.11 -34.74
N HIS A 69 5.18 4.38 -35.67
CA HIS A 69 5.87 3.64 -36.74
C HIS A 69 6.07 4.43 -38.03
N GLY A 70 5.39 5.57 -38.18
CA GLY A 70 5.27 6.22 -39.49
C GLY A 70 4.45 5.36 -40.45
N GLY A 71 4.57 5.60 -41.72
CA GLY A 71 3.78 4.94 -42.75
C GLY A 71 2.54 5.72 -43.14
N ASP A 72 1.64 5.12 -43.90
CA ASP A 72 0.37 5.70 -44.34
C ASP A 72 -0.76 4.70 -44.04
N GLU A 73 -1.50 4.93 -42.93
CA GLU A 73 -2.59 4.06 -42.48
C GLU A 73 -3.85 4.17 -43.34
N SER A 74 -3.92 5.09 -44.26
CA SER A 74 -5.01 5.22 -45.23
C SER A 74 -4.83 4.37 -46.48
N ALA A 75 -3.58 3.93 -46.77
CA ALA A 75 -3.25 3.13 -47.93
C ALA A 75 -3.69 1.68 -47.77
N ASP A 76 -4.40 1.14 -48.77
CA ASP A 76 -4.82 -0.26 -48.80
C ASP A 76 -3.73 -1.23 -49.28
N ASP A 77 -2.69 -0.70 -49.86
CA ASP A 77 -1.57 -1.46 -50.40
C ASP A 77 -0.40 -1.45 -49.42
N ALA A 78 0.09 -2.63 -49.06
CA ALA A 78 1.12 -2.81 -48.04
C ALA A 78 2.45 -2.11 -48.41
N GLU A 79 2.82 -2.10 -49.71
CA GLU A 79 4.07 -1.44 -50.16
C GLU A 79 3.98 0.07 -50.01
N LYS A 80 2.78 0.64 -50.16
CA LYS A 80 2.54 2.08 -49.96
C LYS A 80 2.45 2.38 -48.45
N ALA A 81 1.64 1.64 -47.73
CA ALA A 81 1.43 1.82 -46.30
C ALA A 81 2.74 1.76 -45.50
N MET A 82 3.60 0.80 -45.82
CA MET A 82 4.89 0.59 -45.14
C MET A 82 6.09 1.13 -45.95
N SER A 83 5.88 2.15 -46.78
CA SER A 83 6.97 2.70 -47.59
C SER A 83 7.89 3.60 -46.75
N ALA A 84 9.19 3.57 -47.08
CA ALA A 84 10.15 4.51 -46.51
C ALA A 84 9.83 5.98 -46.86
N LYS A 85 9.14 6.22 -47.99
CA LYS A 85 8.69 7.56 -48.40
C LYS A 85 7.59 8.09 -47.50
N ALA A 86 6.75 7.21 -46.93
CA ALA A 86 5.76 7.54 -45.94
C ALA A 86 6.38 7.59 -44.50
N GLY A 87 7.66 7.47 -44.34
CA GLY A 87 8.35 7.52 -43.06
C GLY A 87 8.24 6.25 -42.24
N PHE A 88 7.87 5.11 -42.82
CA PHE A 88 7.75 3.86 -42.11
C PHE A 88 9.09 3.40 -41.54
N LYS A 89 9.12 3.11 -40.23
CA LYS A 89 10.34 2.79 -39.46
C LYS A 89 10.51 1.28 -39.23
N GLY A 90 9.50 0.48 -39.57
CA GLY A 90 9.50 -0.97 -39.28
C GLY A 90 9.51 -1.31 -37.79
N LYS A 91 10.14 -2.43 -37.46
CA LYS A 91 10.39 -2.82 -36.07
C LYS A 91 11.40 -1.88 -35.43
N ILE A 92 10.99 -1.19 -34.37
CA ILE A 92 11.87 -0.23 -33.67
C ILE A 92 12.95 -0.99 -32.90
N ASP A 93 14.20 -0.70 -33.17
CA ASP A 93 15.34 -1.25 -32.44
C ASP A 93 15.29 -0.81 -30.96
N ARG A 94 15.57 -1.74 -30.07
CA ARG A 94 15.49 -1.51 -28.61
C ARG A 94 16.27 -0.27 -28.16
N LYS A 95 17.43 -0.01 -28.72
CA LYS A 95 18.25 1.17 -28.39
C LYS A 95 17.57 2.50 -28.74
N HIS A 96 16.61 2.50 -29.68
CA HIS A 96 15.89 3.69 -30.12
C HIS A 96 14.54 3.88 -29.40
N ILE A 97 14.03 2.87 -28.69
CA ILE A 97 12.75 2.95 -27.96
C ILE A 97 12.71 4.13 -26.98
N PRO A 98 13.73 4.36 -26.11
CA PRO A 98 13.68 5.50 -25.18
C PRO A 98 13.60 6.85 -25.91
N GLN A 99 14.25 7.00 -27.06
CA GLN A 99 14.19 8.22 -27.84
C GLN A 99 12.85 8.36 -28.56
N LEU A 100 12.26 7.28 -29.04
CA LEU A 100 10.94 7.29 -29.67
C LEU A 100 9.87 7.75 -28.67
N CYS A 101 9.81 7.15 -27.50
CA CYS A 101 8.80 7.47 -26.49
C CYS A 101 9.08 8.82 -25.82
N GLY A 102 10.31 8.97 -25.31
CA GLY A 102 10.71 10.10 -24.51
C GLY A 102 11.01 11.34 -25.35
N GLY A 103 11.79 11.20 -26.41
CA GLY A 103 12.30 12.34 -27.15
C GLY A 103 11.26 13.10 -27.94
N SER A 104 10.24 12.41 -28.45
CA SER A 104 9.23 13.01 -29.32
C SER A 104 8.00 13.55 -28.57
N CYS A 105 7.62 12.90 -27.47
CA CYS A 105 6.40 13.25 -26.74
C CYS A 105 6.62 13.38 -25.23
N HIS A 106 7.04 12.31 -24.54
CA HIS A 106 7.08 12.29 -23.08
C HIS A 106 8.14 13.20 -22.44
N SER A 107 9.01 13.85 -23.20
CA SER A 107 9.89 14.93 -22.73
C SER A 107 9.48 16.32 -23.24
N ASP A 108 8.40 16.41 -24.03
CA ASP A 108 7.88 17.69 -24.51
C ASP A 108 6.66 18.12 -23.68
N PRO A 109 6.81 19.16 -22.81
CA PRO A 109 5.70 19.67 -22.02
C PRO A 109 4.55 20.22 -22.85
N ALA A 110 4.83 20.76 -24.06
CA ALA A 110 3.79 21.30 -24.93
C ALA A 110 2.95 20.19 -25.55
N ALA A 111 3.59 19.10 -25.99
CA ALA A 111 2.90 17.92 -26.49
C ALA A 111 2.09 17.25 -25.36
N MET A 112 2.69 17.02 -24.20
CA MET A 112 2.02 16.29 -23.12
C MET A 112 0.83 17.03 -22.52
N ARG A 113 0.87 18.37 -22.44
CA ARG A 113 -0.27 19.17 -21.94
C ARG A 113 -1.56 18.98 -22.74
N GLN A 114 -1.47 18.55 -23.99
CA GLN A 114 -2.64 18.29 -24.83
C GLN A 114 -3.38 17.00 -24.39
N PHE A 115 -2.65 16.06 -23.82
CA PHE A 115 -3.17 14.74 -23.44
C PHE A 115 -3.37 14.58 -21.93
N ASP A 116 -2.40 15.02 -21.14
CA ASP A 116 -2.42 15.01 -19.68
C ASP A 116 -1.54 16.14 -19.12
N PRO A 117 -2.15 17.26 -18.70
CA PRO A 117 -1.41 18.41 -18.14
C PRO A 117 -0.65 18.10 -16.84
N SER A 118 -1.00 17.04 -16.14
CA SER A 118 -0.39 16.64 -14.87
C SER A 118 0.82 15.72 -15.05
N MET A 119 1.02 15.18 -16.25
CA MET A 119 2.11 14.25 -16.52
C MET A 119 3.47 14.95 -16.46
N ARG A 120 4.39 14.36 -15.72
CA ARG A 120 5.79 14.76 -15.71
C ARG A 120 6.40 14.52 -17.09
N THR A 121 7.43 15.28 -17.42
CA THR A 121 8.13 15.19 -18.74
C THR A 121 9.63 14.94 -18.61
N ASP A 122 10.04 14.37 -17.49
CA ASP A 122 11.43 14.07 -17.15
C ASP A 122 11.79 12.57 -17.25
N GLN A 123 10.85 11.72 -17.68
CA GLN A 123 11.03 10.26 -17.70
C GLN A 123 12.26 9.83 -18.50
N LEU A 124 12.50 10.45 -19.67
CA LEU A 124 13.67 10.12 -20.49
C LEU A 124 14.98 10.57 -19.82
N SER A 125 14.98 11.75 -19.20
CA SER A 125 16.17 12.23 -18.49
C SER A 125 16.48 11.37 -17.27
N GLU A 126 15.47 10.99 -16.50
CA GLU A 126 15.62 10.03 -15.40
C GLU A 126 16.10 8.67 -15.91
N TYR A 127 15.49 8.14 -16.99
CA TYR A 127 15.91 6.85 -17.55
C TYR A 127 17.40 6.84 -17.94
N LYS A 128 17.90 7.93 -18.52
CA LYS A 128 19.32 8.04 -18.85
C LYS A 128 20.24 7.99 -17.63
N THR A 129 19.77 8.38 -16.45
CA THR A 129 20.54 8.28 -15.20
C THR A 129 20.43 6.89 -14.55
N SER A 130 19.45 6.07 -14.95
CA SER A 130 19.27 4.72 -14.42
C SER A 130 20.39 3.77 -14.86
N VAL A 131 20.57 2.69 -14.10
CA VAL A 131 21.50 1.61 -14.52
C VAL A 131 21.08 1.00 -15.86
N HIS A 132 19.77 0.86 -16.12
CA HIS A 132 19.27 0.38 -17.40
C HIS A 132 19.64 1.32 -18.55
N GLY A 133 19.41 2.62 -18.40
CA GLY A 133 19.73 3.61 -19.41
C GLY A 133 21.23 3.74 -19.69
N GLN A 134 22.06 3.72 -18.65
CA GLN A 134 23.51 3.77 -18.76
C GLN A 134 24.07 2.54 -19.50
N ARG A 135 23.59 1.34 -19.18
CA ARG A 135 23.98 0.11 -19.86
C ARG A 135 23.49 0.08 -21.30
N LEU A 136 22.27 0.53 -21.57
CA LEU A 136 21.76 0.67 -22.95
C LEU A 136 22.66 1.59 -23.77
N ALA A 137 23.05 2.73 -23.23
CA ALA A 137 23.97 3.67 -23.87
C ALA A 137 25.37 3.06 -24.12
N ALA A 138 25.80 2.14 -23.25
CA ALA A 138 27.01 1.36 -23.44
C ALA A 138 26.87 0.19 -24.43
N GLY A 139 25.70 0.01 -25.06
CA GLY A 139 25.46 -1.02 -26.08
C GLY A 139 24.79 -2.30 -25.59
N ASP A 140 24.45 -2.41 -24.30
CA ASP A 140 23.73 -3.57 -23.76
C ASP A 140 22.24 -3.50 -24.08
N THR A 141 21.82 -4.17 -25.13
CA THR A 141 20.41 -4.19 -25.57
C THR A 141 19.53 -5.19 -24.79
N LYS A 142 20.07 -5.94 -23.85
CA LYS A 142 19.28 -6.83 -22.98
C LYS A 142 18.63 -6.11 -21.82
N VAL A 143 19.13 -4.94 -21.42
CA VAL A 143 18.56 -4.17 -20.31
C VAL A 143 17.15 -3.68 -20.61
N ALA A 144 16.38 -3.39 -19.58
CA ALA A 144 15.01 -2.92 -19.73
C ALA A 144 14.95 -1.56 -20.42
N VAL A 145 14.01 -1.43 -21.36
CA VAL A 145 13.59 -0.18 -22.00
C VAL A 145 12.12 0.09 -21.70
N CYS A 146 11.57 1.19 -22.17
CA CYS A 146 10.21 1.64 -21.83
C CYS A 146 9.16 0.54 -21.95
N VAL A 147 9.15 -0.21 -23.04
CA VAL A 147 8.15 -1.24 -23.34
C VAL A 147 8.24 -2.49 -22.45
N ASP A 148 9.37 -2.74 -21.83
CA ASP A 148 9.51 -3.89 -20.93
C ASP A 148 8.69 -3.71 -19.64
N CYS A 149 8.58 -2.45 -19.19
CA CYS A 149 7.79 -2.08 -18.03
C CYS A 149 6.36 -1.69 -18.41
N HIS A 150 6.19 -0.90 -19.47
CA HIS A 150 4.89 -0.34 -19.84
C HIS A 150 4.07 -1.18 -20.81
N SER A 151 4.63 -2.28 -21.34
CA SER A 151 4.04 -3.03 -22.46
C SER A 151 4.18 -2.33 -23.82
N VAL A 152 3.60 -2.91 -24.85
CA VAL A 152 3.53 -2.38 -26.21
C VAL A 152 2.19 -2.75 -26.83
N HIS A 153 1.53 -1.80 -27.49
CA HIS A 153 0.21 -1.92 -28.12
C HIS A 153 -0.97 -2.19 -27.15
N ASP A 154 -0.70 -2.17 -25.85
CA ASP A 154 -1.66 -2.23 -24.75
C ASP A 154 -1.14 -1.47 -23.53
N ILE A 155 -0.49 -0.35 -23.79
CA ILE A 155 0.06 0.51 -22.72
C ILE A 155 -1.09 1.11 -21.93
N ARG A 156 -1.12 0.83 -20.63
CA ARG A 156 -2.20 1.24 -19.71
C ARG A 156 -1.69 2.24 -18.69
N PRO A 157 -2.51 3.18 -18.22
CA PRO A 157 -2.14 4.09 -17.15
C PRO A 157 -1.84 3.31 -15.85
N PRO A 158 -0.99 3.83 -14.95
CA PRO A 158 -0.65 3.15 -13.69
C PRO A 158 -1.86 2.86 -12.79
N SER A 159 -2.96 3.61 -12.96
CA SER A 159 -4.22 3.41 -12.23
C SER A 159 -5.03 2.19 -12.71
N ASP A 160 -4.78 1.69 -13.91
CA ASP A 160 -5.44 0.48 -14.41
C ASP A 160 -4.85 -0.74 -13.72
N PRO A 161 -5.68 -1.61 -13.07
CA PRO A 161 -5.19 -2.83 -12.42
C PRO A 161 -4.45 -3.82 -13.34
N HIS A 162 -4.70 -3.76 -14.65
CA HIS A 162 -4.03 -4.60 -15.65
C HIS A 162 -2.71 -3.99 -16.15
N SER A 163 -2.40 -2.75 -15.78
CA SER A 163 -1.13 -2.12 -16.14
C SER A 163 0.03 -2.86 -15.48
N LYS A 164 1.10 -3.13 -16.25
CA LYS A 164 2.33 -3.72 -15.69
C LYS A 164 3.02 -2.82 -14.66
N VAL A 165 2.72 -1.54 -14.67
CA VAL A 165 3.25 -0.54 -13.73
C VAL A 165 2.23 -0.12 -12.67
N ASN A 166 1.08 -0.80 -12.58
CA ASN A 166 0.20 -0.68 -11.42
C ASN A 166 0.94 -1.15 -10.16
N PRO A 167 0.78 -0.52 -8.99
CA PRO A 167 1.48 -0.93 -7.76
C PRO A 167 1.43 -2.42 -7.47
N LEU A 168 0.29 -3.09 -7.71
CA LEU A 168 0.13 -4.55 -7.51
C LEU A 168 1.00 -5.38 -8.46
N ASN A 169 1.36 -4.86 -9.63
CA ASN A 169 2.05 -5.59 -10.69
C ASN A 169 3.54 -5.23 -10.80
N VAL A 170 3.98 -4.13 -10.20
CA VAL A 170 5.38 -3.65 -10.28
C VAL A 170 6.37 -4.72 -9.90
N ALA A 171 6.16 -5.41 -8.78
CA ALA A 171 7.09 -6.42 -8.30
C ALA A 171 7.24 -7.58 -9.29
N THR A 172 6.13 -8.07 -9.84
CA THR A 172 6.11 -9.13 -10.86
C THR A 172 6.75 -8.65 -12.16
N THR A 173 6.54 -7.38 -12.54
CA THR A 173 7.16 -6.80 -13.73
C THR A 173 8.68 -6.77 -13.63
N CYS A 174 9.23 -6.37 -12.48
CA CYS A 174 10.67 -6.41 -12.23
C CYS A 174 11.20 -7.86 -12.17
N ALA A 175 10.46 -8.77 -11.55
CA ALA A 175 10.83 -10.16 -11.34
C ALA A 175 11.02 -10.94 -12.65
N ARG A 176 10.36 -10.54 -13.76
CA ARG A 176 10.55 -11.21 -15.06
C ARG A 176 12.00 -11.34 -15.50
N CYS A 177 12.84 -10.39 -15.08
CA CYS A 177 14.28 -10.44 -15.31
C CYS A 177 15.03 -10.65 -13.98
N HIS A 178 14.71 -9.87 -12.94
CA HIS A 178 15.47 -9.88 -11.68
C HIS A 178 15.28 -11.14 -10.83
N ALA A 179 14.29 -12.00 -11.13
CA ALA A 179 14.16 -13.31 -10.51
C ALA A 179 14.67 -14.46 -11.40
N ASP A 180 15.20 -14.17 -12.59
CA ASP A 180 15.75 -15.18 -13.50
C ASP A 180 17.27 -15.30 -13.32
N PRO A 181 17.77 -16.43 -12.76
CA PRO A 181 19.20 -16.64 -12.54
C PRO A 181 20.02 -16.67 -13.83
N GLN A 182 19.45 -17.18 -14.92
CA GLN A 182 20.17 -17.27 -16.19
C GLN A 182 20.32 -15.88 -16.82
N TYR A 183 19.26 -15.08 -16.74
CA TYR A 183 19.27 -13.70 -17.23
C TYR A 183 20.21 -12.82 -16.42
N MET A 184 20.18 -12.93 -15.08
CA MET A 184 20.98 -12.11 -14.18
C MET A 184 22.44 -12.55 -14.03
N ALA A 185 22.82 -13.76 -14.46
CA ALA A 185 24.18 -14.28 -14.32
C ALA A 185 25.24 -13.34 -14.88
N ALA A 186 25.00 -12.76 -16.07
CA ALA A 186 25.93 -11.82 -16.72
C ALA A 186 26.11 -10.49 -15.94
N TYR A 187 25.14 -10.16 -15.08
CA TYR A 187 25.14 -8.93 -14.29
C TYR A 187 25.61 -9.11 -12.86
N LYS A 188 25.81 -10.35 -12.42
CA LYS A 188 26.18 -10.74 -11.05
C LYS A 188 25.19 -10.17 -10.00
N ILE A 189 23.92 -10.10 -10.34
CA ILE A 189 22.85 -9.63 -9.45
C ILE A 189 22.19 -10.87 -8.84
N PRO A 190 22.03 -10.93 -7.49
CA PRO A 190 21.24 -11.99 -6.86
C PRO A 190 19.80 -11.99 -7.40
N THR A 191 19.11 -13.12 -7.30
CA THR A 191 17.75 -13.29 -7.88
C THR A 191 16.69 -13.65 -6.84
N ASN A 192 17.01 -13.46 -5.57
CA ASN A 192 16.14 -13.74 -4.44
C ASN A 192 15.29 -12.54 -4.00
N GLN A 193 15.54 -11.32 -4.51
CA GLN A 193 14.88 -10.10 -4.06
C GLN A 193 13.36 -10.17 -4.15
N PHE A 194 12.83 -10.74 -5.24
CA PHE A 194 11.39 -10.89 -5.41
C PHE A 194 10.78 -11.85 -4.38
N SER A 195 11.40 -13.02 -4.20
CA SER A 195 10.94 -14.00 -3.23
C SER A 195 11.06 -13.51 -1.79
N GLU A 196 12.06 -12.68 -1.47
CA GLU A 196 12.20 -12.01 -0.19
C GLU A 196 11.13 -10.95 0.00
N TYR A 197 10.93 -10.08 -1.01
CA TYR A 197 9.91 -9.03 -0.95
C TYR A 197 8.51 -9.60 -0.74
N THR A 198 8.15 -10.72 -1.39
CA THR A 198 6.84 -11.35 -1.21
C THR A 198 6.58 -11.89 0.20
N ARG A 199 7.62 -12.03 1.04
CA ARG A 199 7.51 -12.38 2.46
C ARG A 199 7.57 -11.16 3.39
N SER A 200 7.68 -9.94 2.84
CA SER A 200 7.78 -8.71 3.62
C SER A 200 6.43 -8.20 4.10
N VAL A 201 6.46 -7.42 5.20
CA VAL A 201 5.28 -6.70 5.70
C VAL A 201 4.71 -5.70 4.68
N HIS A 202 5.54 -5.18 3.80
CA HIS A 202 5.13 -4.25 2.76
C HIS A 202 4.29 -4.93 1.68
N TYR A 203 4.71 -6.12 1.24
CA TYR A 203 3.93 -6.92 0.30
C TYR A 203 2.61 -7.40 0.93
N GLU A 204 2.66 -7.85 2.18
CA GLU A 204 1.44 -8.21 2.93
C GLU A 204 0.47 -7.03 3.04
N ALA A 205 0.96 -5.83 3.37
CA ALA A 205 0.14 -4.63 3.43
C ALA A 205 -0.57 -4.36 2.09
N MET A 206 0.17 -4.45 1.00
CA MET A 206 -0.36 -4.22 -0.34
C MET A 206 -1.39 -5.27 -0.76
N VAL A 207 -1.05 -6.55 -0.64
CA VAL A 207 -1.87 -7.64 -1.21
C VAL A 207 -2.98 -8.07 -0.27
N ALA A 208 -2.69 -8.25 1.03
CA ALA A 208 -3.67 -8.76 1.98
C ALA A 208 -4.60 -7.66 2.54
N ARG A 209 -4.09 -6.43 2.67
CA ARG A 209 -4.87 -5.30 3.19
C ARG A 209 -5.34 -4.31 2.14
N GLY A 210 -4.93 -4.47 0.88
CA GLY A 210 -5.28 -3.58 -0.23
C GLY A 210 -4.64 -2.18 -0.12
N ASP A 211 -3.55 -2.03 0.64
CA ASP A 211 -2.87 -0.75 0.83
C ASP A 211 -1.93 -0.46 -0.34
N LEU A 212 -2.43 0.23 -1.35
CA LEU A 212 -1.65 0.62 -2.53
C LEU A 212 -0.57 1.67 -2.24
N SER A 213 -0.52 2.23 -1.03
CA SER A 213 0.56 3.13 -0.59
C SER A 213 1.78 2.38 -0.06
N ALA A 214 1.65 1.07 0.19
CA ALA A 214 2.76 0.23 0.60
C ALA A 214 3.88 0.24 -0.46
N PRO A 215 5.16 0.30 -0.03
CA PRO A 215 6.27 0.45 -0.96
C PRO A 215 6.47 -0.79 -1.83
N THR A 216 6.74 -0.54 -3.12
CA THR A 216 7.15 -1.54 -4.10
C THR A 216 8.63 -1.38 -4.46
N CYS A 217 9.12 -2.17 -5.40
CA CYS A 217 10.50 -2.07 -5.90
C CYS A 217 10.84 -0.62 -6.30
N THR A 218 9.96 0.04 -7.03
CA THR A 218 10.19 1.41 -7.52
C THR A 218 10.16 2.48 -6.43
N THR A 219 9.53 2.22 -5.31
CA THR A 219 9.50 3.16 -4.18
C THR A 219 10.89 3.31 -3.55
N CYS A 220 11.64 2.21 -3.49
CA CYS A 220 13.00 2.18 -2.94
C CYS A 220 14.07 2.45 -3.98
N HIS A 221 13.94 1.87 -5.19
CA HIS A 221 14.94 1.91 -6.25
C HIS A 221 14.74 3.04 -7.27
N GLY A 222 13.62 3.74 -7.21
CA GLY A 222 13.19 4.66 -8.27
C GLY A 222 12.49 3.91 -9.41
N ASN A 223 11.75 4.67 -10.22
CA ASN A 223 11.07 4.14 -11.39
C ASN A 223 11.92 4.35 -12.67
N HIS A 224 11.82 5.48 -13.31
CA HIS A 224 12.60 5.76 -14.53
C HIS A 224 14.10 5.90 -14.24
N GLY A 225 14.48 6.51 -13.13
CA GLY A 225 15.86 6.59 -12.65
C GLY A 225 16.31 5.39 -11.80
N ALA A 226 15.83 4.19 -12.10
CA ALA A 226 16.07 3.01 -11.25
C ALA A 226 17.56 2.70 -11.07
N THR A 227 17.99 2.73 -9.82
CA THR A 227 19.35 2.41 -9.37
C THR A 227 19.31 1.66 -8.05
N PRO A 228 20.33 0.84 -7.72
CA PRO A 228 20.48 0.35 -6.36
C PRO A 228 20.64 1.53 -5.41
N PRO A 229 19.90 1.61 -4.28
CA PRO A 229 20.18 2.63 -3.28
C PRO A 229 21.62 2.48 -2.80
N ALA A 230 22.37 3.59 -2.76
CA ALA A 230 23.65 3.58 -2.08
C ALA A 230 23.43 3.29 -0.59
N VAL A 231 24.38 2.62 0.06
CA VAL A 231 24.25 2.23 1.48
C VAL A 231 23.90 3.45 2.36
N THR A 232 24.50 4.60 2.09
CA THR A 232 24.23 5.87 2.78
C THR A 232 22.84 6.46 2.47
N ALA A 233 22.19 6.03 1.38
CA ALA A 233 20.86 6.52 0.99
C ALA A 233 19.72 5.68 1.57
N VAL A 234 19.99 4.49 2.11
CA VAL A 234 18.96 3.57 2.62
C VAL A 234 18.13 4.22 3.74
N ALA A 235 18.78 4.87 4.70
CA ALA A 235 18.07 5.58 5.78
C ALA A 235 17.15 6.69 5.23
N THR A 236 17.56 7.37 4.17
CA THR A 236 16.77 8.41 3.50
C THR A 236 15.55 7.80 2.76
N VAL A 237 15.71 6.61 2.16
CA VAL A 237 14.59 5.90 1.51
C VAL A 237 13.53 5.51 2.53
N CYS A 238 13.93 4.87 3.63
CA CYS A 238 13.02 4.44 4.69
C CYS A 238 12.33 5.62 5.38
N SER A 239 13.06 6.72 5.60
CA SER A 239 12.57 7.92 6.27
C SER A 239 11.47 8.68 5.54
N LYS A 240 11.23 8.39 4.26
CA LYS A 240 10.11 8.98 3.51
C LYS A 240 8.75 8.61 4.11
N CYS A 241 8.66 7.45 4.75
CA CYS A 241 7.46 6.96 5.43
C CYS A 241 7.69 6.81 6.94
N HIS A 242 8.83 6.26 7.37
CA HIS A 242 9.17 6.01 8.78
C HIS A 242 9.90 7.21 9.41
N VAL A 243 9.26 8.38 9.35
CA VAL A 243 9.85 9.67 9.72
C VAL A 243 10.33 9.70 11.17
N PHE A 244 9.48 9.27 12.12
CA PHE A 244 9.79 9.32 13.55
C PHE A 244 10.91 8.37 13.93
N GLN A 245 10.89 7.13 13.41
CA GLN A 245 11.95 6.15 13.64
C GLN A 245 13.28 6.67 13.09
N ALA A 246 13.26 7.26 11.91
CA ALA A 246 14.45 7.84 11.30
C ALA A 246 15.01 9.04 12.10
N GLN A 247 14.15 9.91 12.63
CA GLN A 247 14.58 11.03 13.48
C GLN A 247 15.27 10.53 14.76
N LEU A 248 14.67 9.54 15.43
CA LEU A 248 15.25 8.93 16.63
C LEU A 248 16.58 8.25 16.33
N PHE A 249 16.63 7.43 15.27
CA PHE A 249 17.86 6.79 14.83
C PHE A 249 18.97 7.80 14.48
N ASN A 250 18.65 8.86 13.76
CA ASN A 250 19.62 9.91 13.39
C ASN A 250 20.17 10.69 14.58
N SER A 251 19.48 10.70 15.72
CA SER A 251 19.95 11.30 16.97
C SER A 251 20.63 10.29 17.90
N SER A 252 20.72 9.02 17.51
CA SER A 252 21.26 7.94 18.34
C SER A 252 22.76 7.71 18.10
N PRO A 253 23.46 7.04 19.04
CA PRO A 253 24.85 6.62 18.84
C PRO A 253 25.04 5.66 17.65
N HIS A 254 24.00 4.92 17.24
CA HIS A 254 24.07 3.95 16.16
C HIS A 254 24.13 4.58 14.76
N LYS A 255 23.75 5.84 14.60
CA LYS A 255 23.79 6.55 13.32
C LYS A 255 25.16 6.46 12.66
N GLU A 256 26.21 6.86 13.39
CA GLU A 256 27.57 6.90 12.86
C GLU A 256 28.15 5.48 12.69
N VAL A 257 27.90 4.62 13.68
CA VAL A 257 28.42 3.24 13.68
C VAL A 257 27.84 2.41 12.53
N LEU A 258 26.55 2.57 12.23
CA LEU A 258 25.85 1.81 11.20
C LEU A 258 25.79 2.53 9.84
N ALA A 259 26.44 3.69 9.69
CA ALA A 259 26.42 4.45 8.43
C ALA A 259 26.94 3.64 7.23
N SER A 260 27.97 2.83 7.43
CA SER A 260 28.59 1.99 6.38
C SER A 260 27.88 0.65 6.15
N SER A 261 27.04 0.20 7.09
CA SER A 261 26.31 -1.07 7.02
C SER A 261 24.84 -0.94 6.62
N GLY A 262 24.40 0.27 6.25
CA GLY A 262 23.05 0.52 5.75
C GLY A 262 22.04 0.99 6.80
N GLY A 263 22.46 1.28 8.04
CA GLY A 263 21.59 1.85 9.06
C GLY A 263 20.37 0.97 9.38
N CYS A 264 19.20 1.35 8.89
CA CYS A 264 17.95 0.64 9.17
C CYS A 264 17.98 -0.84 8.78
N ILE A 265 18.59 -1.18 7.63
CA ILE A 265 18.61 -2.56 7.13
C ILE A 265 19.51 -3.49 7.92
N THR A 266 20.42 -2.97 8.73
CA THR A 266 21.24 -3.76 9.63
C THR A 266 20.39 -4.55 10.64
N CYS A 267 19.27 -3.95 11.06
CA CYS A 267 18.35 -4.57 12.02
C CYS A 267 17.08 -5.14 11.35
N HIS A 268 16.62 -4.54 10.25
CA HIS A 268 15.34 -4.88 9.64
C HIS A 268 15.43 -5.63 8.31
N SER A 269 16.65 -5.92 7.81
CA SER A 269 16.85 -6.44 6.45
C SER A 269 16.41 -5.41 5.38
N ASN A 270 16.44 -5.81 4.09
CA ASN A 270 16.12 -4.93 2.98
C ASN A 270 14.88 -5.37 2.18
N HIS A 271 14.90 -6.54 1.56
CA HIS A 271 13.76 -7.03 0.78
C HIS A 271 12.77 -7.84 1.63
N GLU A 272 13.25 -8.74 2.48
CA GLU A 272 12.42 -9.47 3.44
C GLU A 272 12.34 -8.70 4.76
N ILE A 273 11.62 -7.57 4.74
CA ILE A 273 11.36 -6.80 5.96
C ILE A 273 10.22 -7.46 6.71
N VAL A 274 10.55 -8.25 7.73
CA VAL A 274 9.56 -8.96 8.54
C VAL A 274 8.90 -8.04 9.56
N HIS A 275 7.73 -8.43 10.06
CA HIS A 275 7.04 -7.69 11.10
C HIS A 275 7.92 -7.65 12.36
N PRO A 276 8.34 -6.46 12.85
CA PRO A 276 9.16 -6.37 14.04
C PRO A 276 8.37 -6.86 15.26
N SER A 277 9.03 -7.61 16.12
CA SER A 277 8.48 -8.07 17.40
C SER A 277 9.38 -7.66 18.55
N ASP A 278 8.84 -7.62 19.75
CA ASP A 278 9.61 -7.31 20.96
C ASP A 278 10.73 -8.34 21.20
N GLN A 279 10.70 -9.51 20.52
CA GLN A 279 11.77 -10.52 20.56
C GLN A 279 13.07 -10.06 19.87
N PHE A 280 13.03 -8.99 19.06
CA PHE A 280 14.23 -8.39 18.47
C PHE A 280 15.11 -7.71 19.52
N LEU A 281 14.56 -7.44 20.69
CA LEU A 281 15.26 -6.84 21.82
C LEU A 281 15.74 -7.88 22.83
N GLY A 282 16.60 -7.42 23.76
CA GLY A 282 17.08 -8.23 24.88
C GLY A 282 18.18 -9.19 24.51
N SER A 283 18.23 -10.33 25.17
CA SER A 283 19.27 -11.36 25.05
C SER A 283 18.78 -12.70 24.49
N GLY A 284 17.53 -12.76 24.03
CA GLY A 284 16.95 -13.99 23.49
C GLY A 284 17.54 -14.39 22.13
N ALA A 285 17.27 -15.62 21.69
CA ALA A 285 17.80 -16.17 20.45
C ALA A 285 17.44 -15.40 19.16
N LYS A 286 16.38 -14.57 19.22
CA LYS A 286 15.96 -13.72 18.12
C LYS A 286 16.40 -12.25 18.28
N SER A 287 17.17 -11.94 19.33
CA SER A 287 17.66 -10.60 19.56
C SER A 287 18.63 -10.16 18.48
N ILE A 288 18.38 -8.99 17.90
CA ILE A 288 19.30 -8.37 16.94
C ILE A 288 20.45 -7.66 17.66
N CYS A 289 20.22 -7.20 18.89
CA CYS A 289 21.24 -6.50 19.69
C CYS A 289 22.46 -7.39 19.96
N THR A 290 22.27 -8.67 20.19
CA THR A 290 23.32 -9.64 20.50
C THR A 290 24.22 -10.02 19.31
N GLN A 291 23.91 -9.53 18.11
CA GLN A 291 24.82 -9.66 16.96
C GLN A 291 26.09 -8.82 17.10
N CYS A 292 26.01 -7.73 17.88
CA CYS A 292 27.12 -6.81 18.11
C CYS A 292 27.42 -6.60 19.60
N HIS A 293 26.42 -6.70 20.47
CA HIS A 293 26.54 -6.48 21.92
C HIS A 293 26.69 -7.81 22.67
N THR A 294 27.62 -7.84 23.59
CA THR A 294 27.95 -9.00 24.42
C THR A 294 27.52 -8.80 25.88
N ASP A 295 27.36 -9.90 26.61
CA ASP A 295 26.95 -9.85 28.01
C ASP A 295 27.84 -8.91 28.83
N GLY A 296 27.22 -8.03 29.60
CA GLY A 296 27.86 -7.07 30.47
C GLY A 296 28.22 -5.72 29.82
N ASP A 297 28.18 -5.58 28.48
CA ASP A 297 28.38 -4.26 27.87
C ASP A 297 27.12 -3.36 28.01
N ALA A 298 27.32 -2.04 27.89
CA ALA A 298 26.25 -1.08 28.07
C ALA A 298 25.08 -1.23 27.10
N GLY A 299 25.35 -1.61 25.87
CA GLY A 299 24.31 -1.85 24.84
C GLY A 299 23.49 -3.10 25.13
N PHE A 300 24.14 -4.18 25.56
CA PHE A 300 23.45 -5.40 26.00
C PHE A 300 22.55 -5.11 27.21
N VAL A 301 23.07 -4.44 28.26
CA VAL A 301 22.31 -4.08 29.45
C VAL A 301 21.11 -3.20 29.08
N ALA A 302 21.29 -2.22 28.20
CA ALA A 302 20.22 -1.36 27.71
C ALA A 302 19.14 -2.15 26.95
N ALA A 303 19.55 -3.06 26.07
CA ALA A 303 18.62 -3.90 25.31
C ALA A 303 17.78 -4.81 26.19
N VAL A 304 18.40 -5.47 27.18
CA VAL A 304 17.72 -6.32 28.19
C VAL A 304 16.74 -5.49 29.00
N LYS A 305 17.14 -4.30 29.45
CA LYS A 305 16.27 -3.43 30.25
C LYS A 305 15.06 -2.96 29.44
N MET A 306 15.25 -2.42 28.22
CA MET A 306 14.15 -2.01 27.36
C MET A 306 13.16 -3.17 27.10
N LYS A 307 13.67 -4.37 26.84
CA LYS A 307 12.84 -5.58 26.67
C LYS A 307 12.00 -5.86 27.90
N THR A 308 12.60 -5.86 29.07
CA THR A 308 11.92 -6.15 30.35
C THR A 308 10.82 -5.14 30.62
N GLU A 309 11.07 -3.86 30.37
CA GLU A 309 10.09 -2.79 30.57
C GLU A 309 8.91 -2.93 29.59
N LEU A 310 9.15 -3.22 28.34
CA LEU A 310 8.08 -3.47 27.36
C LEU A 310 7.23 -4.69 27.73
N ASP A 311 7.87 -5.81 28.09
CA ASP A 311 7.15 -7.02 28.50
C ASP A 311 6.29 -6.75 29.75
N GLY A 312 6.80 -5.97 30.68
CA GLY A 312 6.04 -5.54 31.86
C GLY A 312 4.80 -4.74 31.49
N LEU A 313 4.92 -3.81 30.54
CA LEU A 313 3.78 -3.02 30.05
C LEU A 313 2.76 -3.90 29.30
N VAL A 314 3.22 -4.78 28.41
CA VAL A 314 2.34 -5.75 27.71
C VAL A 314 1.55 -6.56 28.72
N ALA A 315 2.21 -7.19 29.69
CA ALA A 315 1.56 -7.98 30.71
C ALA A 315 0.58 -7.17 31.60
N SER A 316 0.88 -5.89 31.85
CA SER A 316 -0.02 -5.01 32.61
C SER A 316 -1.28 -4.66 31.81
N ILE A 317 -1.14 -4.38 30.53
CA ILE A 317 -2.27 -4.13 29.62
C ILE A 317 -3.17 -5.37 29.51
N GLU A 318 -2.57 -6.55 29.33
CA GLU A 318 -3.31 -7.82 29.23
C GLU A 318 -4.11 -8.11 30.50
N ARG A 319 -3.51 -7.93 31.68
CA ARG A 319 -4.22 -8.10 32.95
C ARG A 319 -5.40 -7.13 33.13
N ALA A 320 -5.19 -5.85 32.74
CA ALA A 320 -6.24 -4.85 32.78
C ALA A 320 -7.38 -5.18 31.82
N ASP A 321 -7.06 -5.62 30.60
CA ASP A 321 -8.05 -6.00 29.59
C ASP A 321 -8.86 -7.23 30.04
N GLU A 322 -8.21 -8.23 30.63
CA GLU A 322 -8.86 -9.43 31.15
C GLU A 322 -9.86 -9.09 32.25
N ILE A 323 -9.47 -8.29 33.26
CA ILE A 323 -10.37 -7.98 34.39
C ILE A 323 -11.52 -7.07 33.94
N LEU A 324 -11.29 -6.09 33.07
CA LEU A 324 -12.35 -5.27 32.51
C LEU A 324 -13.31 -6.10 31.65
N GLY A 325 -12.80 -7.04 30.85
CA GLY A 325 -13.63 -7.96 30.08
C GLY A 325 -14.48 -8.88 30.97
N ARG A 326 -13.94 -9.34 32.11
CA ARG A 326 -14.71 -10.11 33.11
C ARG A 326 -15.81 -9.27 33.75
N ALA A 327 -15.54 -8.01 34.09
CA ALA A 327 -16.51 -7.08 34.64
C ALA A 327 -17.65 -6.82 33.65
N GLU A 328 -17.33 -6.52 32.40
CA GLU A 328 -18.28 -6.29 31.32
C GLU A 328 -19.21 -7.50 31.08
N ARG A 329 -18.64 -8.71 30.93
CA ARG A 329 -19.42 -9.97 30.81
C ARG A 329 -20.28 -10.24 32.01
N SER A 330 -20.00 -9.61 33.14
CA SER A 330 -20.81 -9.71 34.34
C SER A 330 -21.92 -8.64 34.44
N GLY A 331 -22.12 -7.84 33.40
CA GLY A 331 -23.10 -6.78 33.33
C GLY A 331 -22.70 -5.48 34.02
N MET A 332 -21.40 -5.27 34.29
CA MET A 332 -20.90 -4.04 34.87
C MET A 332 -20.50 -3.05 33.79
N GLU A 333 -20.75 -1.76 34.01
CA GLU A 333 -20.37 -0.69 33.14
C GLU A 333 -18.87 -0.39 33.30
N VAL A 334 -18.08 -0.63 32.22
CA VAL A 334 -16.63 -0.42 32.19
C VAL A 334 -16.15 0.18 30.86
N SER A 335 -17.04 0.78 30.08
CA SER A 335 -16.72 1.33 28.74
C SER A 335 -15.66 2.42 28.85
N GLN A 336 -15.77 3.32 29.83
CA GLN A 336 -14.80 4.38 30.04
C GLN A 336 -13.40 3.85 30.40
N PRO A 337 -13.21 2.95 31.38
CA PRO A 337 -11.90 2.35 31.65
C PRO A 337 -11.31 1.57 30.46
N LYS A 338 -12.14 0.93 29.65
CA LYS A 338 -11.69 0.24 28.43
C LYS A 338 -11.20 1.24 27.37
N LEU A 339 -11.89 2.37 27.22
CA LEU A 339 -11.43 3.45 26.33
C LEU A 339 -10.11 4.04 26.81
N GLU A 340 -9.96 4.26 28.12
CA GLU A 340 -8.71 4.76 28.71
C GLU A 340 -7.56 3.75 28.53
N LEU A 341 -7.84 2.45 28.59
CA LEU A 341 -6.83 1.41 28.36
C LEU A 341 -6.24 1.47 26.94
N ALA A 342 -6.94 2.04 25.96
CA ALA A 342 -6.40 2.30 24.64
C ALA A 342 -5.17 3.22 24.70
N GLN A 343 -5.14 4.19 25.62
CA GLN A 343 -4.00 5.08 25.82
C GLN A 343 -2.74 4.34 26.32
N ALA A 344 -2.93 3.24 27.07
CA ALA A 344 -1.80 2.39 27.45
C ALA A 344 -1.22 1.63 26.23
N ARG A 345 -2.08 1.22 25.29
CA ARG A 345 -1.65 0.61 24.02
C ARG A 345 -0.93 1.64 23.12
N ASP A 346 -1.38 2.90 23.11
CA ASP A 346 -0.69 4.00 22.43
C ASP A 346 0.68 4.25 23.04
N SER A 347 0.79 4.22 24.38
CA SER A 347 2.07 4.35 25.08
C SER A 347 3.02 3.19 24.75
N LEU A 348 2.52 1.97 24.65
CA LEU A 348 3.30 0.82 24.20
C LEU A 348 3.81 1.01 22.77
N THR A 349 2.96 1.51 21.88
CA THR A 349 3.35 1.83 20.50
C THR A 349 4.44 2.91 20.46
N LYS A 350 4.30 3.97 21.26
CA LYS A 350 5.34 5.01 21.42
C LYS A 350 6.64 4.45 21.95
N ALA A 351 6.59 3.61 22.99
CA ALA A 351 7.77 2.98 23.57
C ALA A 351 8.53 2.14 22.52
N ARG A 352 7.81 1.37 21.69
CA ARG A 352 8.39 0.62 20.56
C ARG A 352 9.03 1.54 19.50
N VAL A 353 8.48 2.70 19.27
CA VAL A 353 9.10 3.71 18.39
C VAL A 353 10.34 4.30 19.06
N SER A 354 10.26 4.63 20.36
CA SER A 354 11.35 5.24 21.13
C SER A 354 12.61 4.35 21.25
N ILE A 355 12.49 3.03 21.02
CA ILE A 355 13.61 2.10 20.93
C ILE A 355 14.67 2.59 19.92
N HIS A 356 14.26 3.20 18.80
CA HIS A 356 15.17 3.69 17.77
C HIS A 356 16.07 4.84 18.22
N SER A 357 15.82 5.41 19.41
CA SER A 357 16.76 6.33 20.04
C SER A 357 17.92 5.61 20.75
N PHE A 358 17.76 4.32 21.06
CA PHE A 358 18.65 3.52 21.91
C PHE A 358 18.91 4.14 23.30
N ASP A 359 17.97 4.95 23.75
CA ASP A 359 18.00 5.65 25.03
C ASP A 359 16.94 5.03 25.96
N VAL A 360 17.42 4.31 26.98
CA VAL A 360 16.56 3.63 27.95
C VAL A 360 15.63 4.60 28.68
N ALA A 361 16.09 5.83 28.95
CA ALA A 361 15.27 6.81 29.70
C ALA A 361 14.04 7.27 28.87
N LYS A 362 14.19 7.38 27.55
CA LYS A 362 13.05 7.70 26.66
C LYS A 362 12.04 6.58 26.60
N VAL A 363 12.51 5.33 26.49
CA VAL A 363 11.63 4.14 26.47
C VAL A 363 10.90 4.01 27.81
N ASP A 364 11.63 4.14 28.94
CA ASP A 364 11.09 4.09 30.31
C ASP A 364 9.99 5.14 30.54
N ALA A 365 10.15 6.36 30.01
CA ALA A 365 9.14 7.41 30.14
C ALA A 365 7.80 7.01 29.50
N ASP A 366 7.84 6.47 28.28
CA ASP A 366 6.65 6.01 27.56
C ASP A 366 6.04 4.77 28.25
N VAL A 367 6.87 3.84 28.70
CA VAL A 367 6.44 2.64 29.45
C VAL A 367 5.75 3.04 30.76
N LYS A 368 6.32 3.96 31.55
CA LYS A 368 5.70 4.43 32.81
C LYS A 368 4.34 5.08 32.59
N ALA A 369 4.19 5.87 31.54
CA ALA A 369 2.89 6.44 31.20
C ALA A 369 1.85 5.35 30.92
N GLY A 370 2.21 4.34 30.13
CA GLY A 370 1.34 3.20 29.84
C GLY A 370 1.01 2.34 31.07
N MET A 371 2.01 2.09 31.94
CA MET A 371 1.85 1.36 33.19
C MET A 371 0.85 2.04 34.13
N THR A 372 0.93 3.36 34.24
CA THR A 372 -0.02 4.14 35.06
C THR A 372 -1.45 3.95 34.58
N THR A 373 -1.68 4.07 33.29
CA THR A 373 -3.01 3.90 32.69
C THR A 373 -3.51 2.44 32.81
N ALA A 374 -2.65 1.46 32.55
CA ALA A 374 -2.99 0.05 32.66
C ALA A 374 -3.34 -0.33 34.12
N SER A 375 -2.59 0.18 35.09
CA SER A 375 -2.86 -0.05 36.52
C SER A 375 -4.19 0.58 36.95
N ALA A 376 -4.52 1.78 36.45
CA ALA A 376 -5.81 2.41 36.71
C ALA A 376 -6.97 1.59 36.11
N GLY A 377 -6.81 1.08 34.89
CA GLY A 377 -7.78 0.19 34.24
C GLY A 377 -7.99 -1.10 35.00
N PHE A 378 -6.93 -1.72 35.52
CA PHE A 378 -7.01 -2.91 36.36
C PHE A 378 -7.79 -2.63 37.65
N ALA A 379 -7.46 -1.56 38.37
CA ALA A 379 -8.15 -1.16 39.59
C ALA A 379 -9.66 -0.86 39.35
N ALA A 380 -10.00 -0.24 38.23
CA ALA A 380 -11.38 0.01 37.83
C ALA A 380 -12.15 -1.32 37.61
N GLY A 381 -11.51 -2.28 36.96
CA GLY A 381 -12.09 -3.64 36.78
C GLY A 381 -12.32 -4.36 38.08
N GLU A 382 -11.37 -4.33 39.02
CA GLU A 382 -11.52 -4.89 40.37
C GLU A 382 -12.71 -4.24 41.10
N LYS A 383 -12.78 -2.91 41.09
CA LYS A 383 -13.88 -2.16 41.71
C LYS A 383 -15.24 -2.54 41.13
N ALA A 384 -15.34 -2.66 39.81
CA ALA A 384 -16.57 -3.07 39.15
C ALA A 384 -17.01 -4.48 39.58
N LEU A 385 -16.08 -5.43 39.67
CA LEU A 385 -16.40 -6.80 40.17
C LEU A 385 -16.80 -6.83 41.62
N GLN A 386 -16.20 -5.99 42.48
CA GLN A 386 -16.61 -5.83 43.88
C GLN A 386 -18.03 -5.27 43.96
N GLU A 387 -18.33 -4.23 43.21
CA GLU A 387 -19.68 -3.65 43.15
C GLU A 387 -20.73 -4.65 42.66
N ARG A 388 -20.41 -5.46 41.64
CA ARG A 388 -21.28 -6.57 41.22
C ARG A 388 -21.61 -7.49 42.38
N ASN A 389 -20.62 -7.90 43.16
CA ASN A 389 -20.82 -8.80 44.27
C ASN A 389 -21.72 -8.17 45.35
N TYR A 390 -21.50 -6.88 45.65
CA TYR A 390 -22.36 -6.14 46.57
C TYR A 390 -23.81 -6.08 46.08
N ARG A 391 -24.03 -5.76 44.79
CA ARG A 391 -25.38 -5.73 44.18
C ARG A 391 -26.06 -7.11 44.23
N ARG A 392 -25.31 -8.20 43.99
CA ARG A 392 -25.83 -9.57 44.08
C ARG A 392 -26.29 -9.94 45.50
N VAL A 393 -25.52 -9.56 46.50
CA VAL A 393 -25.91 -9.77 47.92
C VAL A 393 -27.17 -8.97 48.23
N GLY A 394 -27.24 -7.69 47.87
CA GLY A 394 -28.43 -6.86 48.04
C GLY A 394 -29.67 -7.43 47.34
N LEU A 395 -29.51 -7.92 46.10
CA LEU A 395 -30.59 -8.60 45.38
C LEU A 395 -31.08 -9.86 46.15
N GLY A 396 -30.14 -10.65 46.72
CA GLY A 396 -30.48 -11.81 47.53
C GLY A 396 -31.36 -11.44 48.70
N PHE A 397 -31.02 -10.40 49.47
CA PHE A 397 -31.87 -9.90 50.57
C PHE A 397 -33.25 -9.42 50.10
N SER A 398 -33.29 -8.71 48.96
CA SER A 398 -34.55 -8.25 48.39
C SER A 398 -35.47 -9.41 47.97
N LEU A 399 -34.89 -10.45 47.35
CA LEU A 399 -35.64 -11.66 46.97
C LEU A 399 -36.21 -12.40 48.19
N VAL A 400 -35.43 -12.55 49.27
CA VAL A 400 -35.91 -13.15 50.53
C VAL A 400 -37.08 -12.32 51.08
N ALA A 401 -36.98 -11.00 51.15
CA ALA A 401 -38.06 -10.14 51.62
C ALA A 401 -39.33 -10.29 50.77
N ILE A 402 -39.19 -10.34 49.42
CA ILE A 402 -40.33 -10.58 48.51
C ILE A 402 -40.99 -11.93 48.78
N VAL A 403 -40.21 -13.00 48.94
CA VAL A 403 -40.74 -14.33 49.24
C VAL A 403 -41.52 -14.35 50.57
N ILE A 404 -40.99 -13.72 51.62
CA ILE A 404 -41.70 -13.60 52.93
C ILE A 404 -43.00 -12.84 52.72
N ALA A 405 -43.01 -11.71 52.00
CA ALA A 405 -44.23 -10.94 51.72
C ALA A 405 -45.28 -11.76 50.94
N LEU A 406 -44.86 -12.56 49.94
CA LEU A 406 -45.75 -13.43 49.17
C LEU A 406 -46.34 -14.54 50.05
N ILE A 407 -45.55 -15.15 50.92
CA ILE A 407 -46.04 -16.15 51.87
C ILE A 407 -47.08 -15.53 52.84
N GLY A 408 -46.78 -14.36 53.41
CA GLY A 408 -47.71 -13.61 54.26
C GLY A 408 -49.03 -13.29 53.59
N LEU A 409 -48.94 -12.78 52.31
CA LEU A 409 -50.13 -12.49 51.53
C LEU A 409 -50.96 -13.73 51.20
N ARG A 410 -50.33 -14.84 50.86
CA ARG A 410 -51.01 -16.13 50.66
C ARG A 410 -51.70 -16.62 51.91
N MET A 411 -51.07 -16.52 53.08
CA MET A 411 -51.69 -16.87 54.36
C MET A 411 -52.87 -15.97 54.65
N TYR A 412 -52.79 -14.70 54.41
CA TYR A 412 -53.85 -13.73 54.56
C TYR A 412 -55.08 -14.04 53.70
N ILE A 413 -54.85 -14.32 52.38
CA ILE A 413 -55.91 -14.73 51.46
C ILE A 413 -56.58 -15.99 51.89
N ASN A 414 -55.86 -17.03 52.30
CA ASN A 414 -56.41 -18.27 52.78
C ASN A 414 -57.26 -18.04 54.09
N GLN A 415 -56.89 -17.09 54.90
CA GLN A 415 -57.64 -16.73 56.08
C GLN A 415 -59.00 -16.06 55.80
N ILE A 416 -59.05 -15.22 54.77
CA ILE A 416 -60.25 -14.58 54.23
C ILE A 416 -61.16 -15.62 53.60
N GLU A 417 -60.65 -16.48 52.71
CA GLU A 417 -61.44 -17.54 52.05
C GLU A 417 -62.06 -18.54 53.01
N ARG A 418 -61.47 -18.75 54.22
CA ARG A 418 -62.06 -19.61 55.26
C ARG A 418 -63.14 -18.93 56.09
N LYS A 419 -63.25 -17.59 55.96
CA LYS A 419 -64.28 -16.83 56.70
C LYS A 419 -65.50 -16.47 55.87
N THR A 420 -65.40 -16.64 54.55
CA THR A 420 -66.51 -16.60 53.60
C THR A 420 -67.06 -17.99 53.34
#